data_0b663ea2b33bc3e097fdc82cbfe8febe
#
_entry.id   0b663ea2b33bc3e097fdc82cbfe8febe
#
_cell.length_a   1.000
_cell.length_b   1.000
_cell.length_c   1.000
_cell.angle_alpha   90.00
_cell.angle_beta   90.00
_cell.angle_gamma   90.00
#
_symmetry.space_group_name_H-M   'P 1'
#
loop_
_entity.id
_entity.type
_entity.pdbx_description
1 polymer ?
#
loop_
_entity_poly.entity_id
_entity_poly.type
_entity_poly.pdbx_seq_one_letter_code
_entity_poly.pdbx_strand_id
1 'polypeptide(L)'
;MGETVVTRLAVNLLSLVPDDVGGAEEYAVRTLSAYARHGPANLRPVLCLSEAALDAHPGLGEAFDVEVHPNDGRRRARRVLAENTWLAARTAGLAVHHLGGRIPARTSRPVAVTVHDLQVLDHSENFSLVKGAYLGRAVPRSVARADVVVAISDAVGRQVVDRLGADPDRVVTVSVGVETVASAPSVPAGPPTVLYPAATYPHKNHCLLVEAFDRVAARHPDARLILTGGQGAAEADVARAIASAEHAGRIDRTGRISVADLARHLADADVVAFPSTYEGFGIPVLEAMAAGVAVLVADGTPAADLVPGCDAVLSAGDPAAWAEALDRLLADRDHRTALAARVLAAARDRTWEASAAALERAWRLLLAGSAPTGRGM
;
A
#
# COMPACT_ATOMS: atom_id res chain seq x y z
N MET A 1 5.55 23.54 36.47
CA MET A 1 5.74 22.94 35.14
C MET A 1 5.88 21.45 35.40
N GLY A 2 4.83 20.63 35.11
CA GLY A 2 4.92 19.18 35.25
C GLY A 2 5.86 18.64 34.19
N GLU A 3 6.80 17.79 34.56
CA GLU A 3 7.61 17.01 33.60
C GLU A 3 6.68 16.24 32.69
N THR A 4 6.74 16.51 31.39
CA THR A 4 6.00 15.75 30.40
C THR A 4 6.63 14.35 30.35
N VAL A 5 5.95 13.35 30.91
CA VAL A 5 6.41 11.95 30.88
C VAL A 5 6.52 11.51 29.41
N VAL A 6 7.74 11.26 28.96
CA VAL A 6 8.00 10.73 27.62
C VAL A 6 7.73 9.22 27.63
N THR A 7 6.74 8.80 26.87
CA THR A 7 6.39 7.39 26.70
C THR A 7 7.16 6.82 25.51
N ARG A 8 7.77 5.66 25.68
CA ARG A 8 8.52 4.94 24.63
C ARG A 8 7.78 3.68 24.22
N LEU A 9 7.84 3.37 22.95
CA LEU A 9 7.44 2.09 22.38
C LEU A 9 8.45 1.66 21.31
N ALA A 10 8.51 0.38 20.99
CA ALA A 10 9.37 -0.13 19.94
C ALA A 10 8.57 -0.39 18.65
N VAL A 11 9.17 -0.10 17.52
CA VAL A 11 8.61 -0.39 16.19
C VAL A 11 9.52 -1.37 15.48
N ASN A 12 9.03 -2.57 15.19
CA ASN A 12 9.78 -3.61 14.48
C ASN A 12 9.69 -3.42 12.97
N LEU A 13 10.81 -3.10 12.35
CA LEU A 13 11.03 -2.93 10.92
C LEU A 13 12.02 -3.96 10.35
N LEU A 14 12.38 -5.03 11.08
CA LEU A 14 13.32 -6.05 10.58
C LEU A 14 12.82 -6.76 9.32
N SER A 15 11.50 -6.70 9.05
CA SER A 15 10.88 -7.23 7.83
C SER A 15 11.00 -6.29 6.63
N LEU A 16 11.42 -5.05 6.83
CA LEU A 16 11.64 -4.07 5.77
C LEU A 16 12.96 -4.39 5.08
N VAL A 17 12.86 -4.93 3.87
CA VAL A 17 14.00 -5.31 3.04
C VAL A 17 13.98 -4.40 1.81
N PRO A 18 14.96 -3.50 1.66
CA PRO A 18 14.98 -2.55 0.56
C PRO A 18 14.88 -3.25 -0.81
N ASP A 19 14.05 -2.70 -1.68
CA ASP A 19 13.76 -3.16 -3.04
C ASP A 19 13.01 -4.51 -3.16
N ASP A 20 12.67 -5.18 -2.04
CA ASP A 20 12.01 -6.50 -2.06
C ASP A 20 10.53 -6.44 -1.65
N VAL A 21 10.14 -5.51 -0.79
CA VAL A 21 8.80 -5.46 -0.17
C VAL A 21 7.83 -4.44 -0.79
N GLY A 22 8.28 -3.58 -1.70
CA GLY A 22 7.43 -2.68 -2.48
C GLY A 22 6.52 -1.78 -1.64
N GLY A 23 5.20 -1.86 -1.84
CA GLY A 23 4.22 -0.98 -1.18
C GLY A 23 4.22 -1.03 0.35
N ALA A 24 4.61 -2.15 0.97
CA ALA A 24 4.73 -2.25 2.44
C ALA A 24 5.93 -1.45 2.97
N GLU A 25 7.03 -1.40 2.21
CA GLU A 25 8.19 -0.56 2.51
C GLU A 25 7.83 0.91 2.44
N GLU A 26 7.22 1.31 1.33
CA GLU A 26 6.78 2.69 1.10
C GLU A 26 5.80 3.16 2.19
N TYR A 27 4.81 2.34 2.51
CA TYR A 27 3.86 2.61 3.61
C TYR A 27 4.58 2.84 4.94
N ALA A 28 5.48 1.93 5.32
CA ALA A 28 6.19 2.01 6.60
C ALA A 28 7.03 3.29 6.70
N VAL A 29 7.85 3.56 5.66
CA VAL A 29 8.76 4.71 5.63
C VAL A 29 7.98 6.03 5.63
N ARG A 30 6.98 6.17 4.76
CA ARG A 30 6.21 7.42 4.65
C ARG A 30 5.34 7.67 5.88
N THR A 31 4.70 6.64 6.44
CA THR A 31 3.89 6.78 7.67
C THR A 31 4.75 7.21 8.86
N LEU A 32 5.93 6.59 9.04
CA LEU A 32 6.86 6.99 10.10
C LEU A 32 7.44 8.37 9.87
N SER A 33 7.82 8.72 8.64
CA SER A 33 8.28 10.08 8.30
C SER A 33 7.21 11.14 8.56
N ALA A 34 5.95 10.84 8.28
CA ALA A 34 4.84 11.71 8.62
C ALA A 34 4.67 11.83 10.14
N TYR A 35 4.79 10.71 10.87
CA TYR A 35 4.74 10.73 12.32
C TYR A 35 5.91 11.56 12.93
N ALA A 36 7.09 11.53 12.36
CA ALA A 36 8.21 12.37 12.80
C ALA A 36 7.90 13.88 12.68
N ARG A 37 7.16 14.26 11.64
CA ARG A 37 6.78 15.66 11.38
C ARG A 37 5.59 16.14 12.20
N HIS A 38 4.60 15.29 12.44
CA HIS A 38 3.28 15.66 12.96
C HIS A 38 2.93 14.99 14.30
N GLY A 39 3.71 13.99 14.72
CA GLY A 39 3.47 13.27 15.98
C GLY A 39 3.80 14.10 17.21
N PRO A 40 3.23 13.74 18.37
CA PRO A 40 3.44 14.48 19.61
C PRO A 40 4.83 14.18 20.21
N ALA A 41 5.47 15.19 20.79
CA ALA A 41 6.81 15.10 21.36
C ALA A 41 6.90 14.13 22.58
N ASN A 42 5.77 13.84 23.23
CA ASN A 42 5.73 12.98 24.42
C ASN A 42 5.56 11.48 24.12
N LEU A 43 5.42 11.09 22.86
CA LEU A 43 5.36 9.69 22.43
C LEU A 43 6.48 9.42 21.43
N ARG A 44 7.55 8.75 21.89
CA ARG A 44 8.77 8.54 21.12
C ARG A 44 8.96 7.08 20.77
N PRO A 45 8.73 6.67 19.51
CA PRO A 45 9.04 5.33 19.06
C PRO A 45 10.55 5.14 18.91
N VAL A 46 11.01 3.90 19.21
CA VAL A 46 12.36 3.43 18.92
C VAL A 46 12.24 2.45 17.75
N LEU A 47 12.91 2.73 16.64
CA LEU A 47 12.85 1.88 15.46
C LEU A 47 13.88 0.75 15.53
N CYS A 48 13.43 -0.49 15.43
CA CYS A 48 14.27 -1.68 15.37
C CYS A 48 14.35 -2.15 13.92
N LEU A 49 15.48 -1.91 13.24
CA LEU A 49 15.64 -2.16 11.81
C LEU A 49 17.00 -2.80 11.48
N SER A 50 17.15 -3.25 10.24
CA SER A 50 18.44 -3.74 9.74
C SER A 50 19.33 -2.58 9.29
N GLU A 51 20.65 -2.80 9.26
CA GLU A 51 21.62 -1.86 8.70
C GLU A 51 21.25 -1.49 7.26
N ALA A 52 20.93 -2.47 6.41
CA ALA A 52 20.51 -2.23 5.03
C ALA A 52 19.25 -1.35 4.92
N ALA A 53 18.30 -1.49 5.84
CA ALA A 53 17.11 -0.64 5.85
C ALA A 53 17.43 0.80 6.29
N LEU A 54 18.35 0.98 7.22
CA LEU A 54 18.81 2.30 7.64
C LEU A 54 19.60 3.00 6.52
N ASP A 55 20.47 2.28 5.83
CA ASP A 55 21.25 2.80 4.70
C ASP A 55 20.35 3.26 3.54
N ALA A 56 19.28 2.49 3.27
CA ALA A 56 18.31 2.84 2.23
C ALA A 56 17.41 4.03 2.63
N HIS A 57 17.16 4.22 3.93
CA HIS A 57 16.27 5.24 4.48
C HIS A 57 16.90 6.01 5.63
N PRO A 58 17.99 6.77 5.40
CA PRO A 58 18.77 7.44 6.46
C PRO A 58 17.93 8.45 7.26
N GLY A 59 16.92 9.07 6.65
CA GLY A 59 15.99 9.99 7.32
C GLY A 59 15.24 9.37 8.50
N LEU A 60 15.09 8.03 8.55
CA LEU A 60 14.53 7.37 9.74
C LEU A 60 15.48 7.46 10.94
N GLY A 61 16.79 7.31 10.72
CA GLY A 61 17.79 7.46 11.78
C GLY A 61 18.02 8.91 12.23
N GLU A 62 17.74 9.87 11.35
CA GLU A 62 17.79 11.30 11.69
C GLU A 62 16.58 11.73 12.55
N ALA A 63 15.43 11.10 12.31
CA ALA A 63 14.15 11.48 12.95
C ALA A 63 13.83 10.71 14.24
N PHE A 64 14.39 9.51 14.42
CA PHE A 64 14.05 8.60 15.51
C PHE A 64 15.27 8.01 16.20
N ASP A 65 15.10 7.62 17.46
CA ASP A 65 16.02 6.68 18.10
C ASP A 65 15.99 5.34 17.35
N VAL A 66 17.13 4.75 17.05
CA VAL A 66 17.22 3.50 16.30
C VAL A 66 18.02 2.44 17.04
N GLU A 67 17.55 1.20 16.96
CA GLU A 67 18.26 -0.03 17.33
C GLU A 67 18.55 -0.80 16.04
N VAL A 68 19.83 -0.91 15.67
CA VAL A 68 20.25 -1.46 14.37
C VAL A 68 20.75 -2.88 14.52
N HIS A 69 20.21 -3.81 13.74
CA HIS A 69 20.69 -5.19 13.63
C HIS A 69 21.59 -5.36 12.41
N PRO A 70 22.79 -5.96 12.54
CA PRO A 70 23.78 -6.07 11.47
C PRO A 70 23.43 -7.14 10.42
N ASN A 71 22.20 -7.22 9.95
CA ASN A 71 21.80 -8.10 8.87
C ASN A 71 21.17 -7.31 7.71
N ASP A 72 21.19 -7.92 6.52
CA ASP A 72 20.58 -7.38 5.31
C ASP A 72 19.07 -7.62 5.21
N GLY A 73 18.47 -8.32 6.18
CA GLY A 73 17.06 -8.72 6.17
C GLY A 73 16.68 -9.76 5.10
N ARG A 74 17.51 -10.00 4.08
CA ARG A 74 17.20 -10.84 2.90
C ARG A 74 17.03 -12.32 3.24
N ARG A 75 17.84 -12.85 4.18
CA ARG A 75 17.77 -14.25 4.60
C ARG A 75 16.69 -14.44 5.66
N ARG A 76 15.51 -14.90 5.22
CA ARG A 76 14.31 -15.04 6.08
C ARG A 76 14.56 -15.79 7.40
N ALA A 77 15.31 -16.90 7.37
CA ALA A 77 15.60 -17.66 8.60
C ALA A 77 16.40 -16.84 9.63
N ARG A 78 17.41 -16.06 9.17
CA ARG A 78 18.19 -15.17 10.03
C ARG A 78 17.34 -14.04 10.59
N ARG A 79 16.44 -13.48 9.78
CA ARG A 79 15.50 -12.44 10.22
C ARG A 79 14.55 -12.97 11.30
N VAL A 80 13.94 -14.14 11.09
CA VAL A 80 13.06 -14.77 12.08
C VAL A 80 13.83 -15.07 13.39
N LEU A 81 15.08 -15.49 13.29
CA LEU A 81 15.92 -15.68 14.48
C LEU A 81 16.19 -14.34 15.18
N ALA A 82 16.56 -13.30 14.45
CA ALA A 82 16.80 -11.97 15.01
C ALA A 82 15.56 -11.41 15.72
N GLU A 83 14.37 -11.56 15.12
CA GLU A 83 13.11 -11.14 15.74
C GLU A 83 12.80 -11.86 17.04
N ASN A 84 13.15 -13.15 17.18
CA ASN A 84 12.88 -13.96 18.38
C ASN A 84 13.98 -13.90 19.44
N THR A 85 15.15 -13.33 19.12
CA THR A 85 16.29 -13.23 20.05
C THR A 85 16.68 -11.79 20.31
N TRP A 86 17.29 -11.15 19.32
CA TRP A 86 17.80 -9.79 19.44
C TRP A 86 16.68 -8.77 19.69
N LEU A 87 15.62 -8.78 18.85
CA LEU A 87 14.49 -7.86 19.02
C LEU A 87 13.81 -8.05 20.38
N ALA A 88 13.54 -9.32 20.76
CA ALA A 88 12.90 -9.63 22.03
C ALA A 88 13.72 -9.11 23.25
N ALA A 89 15.06 -9.15 23.17
CA ALA A 89 15.93 -8.61 24.21
C ALA A 89 15.94 -7.07 24.21
N ARG A 90 15.97 -6.42 23.04
CA ARG A 90 16.01 -4.96 22.91
C ARG A 90 14.70 -4.27 23.26
N THR A 91 13.58 -4.98 23.10
CA THR A 91 12.24 -4.45 23.35
C THR A 91 11.65 -4.91 24.69
N ALA A 92 12.48 -5.54 25.56
CA ALA A 92 12.01 -6.04 26.85
C ALA A 92 11.41 -4.89 27.70
N GLY A 93 10.16 -5.07 28.13
CA GLY A 93 9.42 -4.07 28.93
C GLY A 93 8.81 -2.92 28.12
N LEU A 94 8.97 -2.87 26.80
CA LEU A 94 8.32 -1.90 25.94
C LEU A 94 7.06 -2.50 25.28
N ALA A 95 6.08 -1.64 24.96
CA ALA A 95 5.08 -1.95 23.96
C ALA A 95 5.75 -2.08 22.59
N VAL A 96 5.29 -3.03 21.75
CA VAL A 96 5.92 -3.28 20.45
C VAL A 96 4.89 -3.25 19.33
N HIS A 97 5.17 -2.48 18.27
CA HIS A 97 4.40 -2.49 17.03
C HIS A 97 5.18 -3.22 15.92
N HIS A 98 4.64 -4.30 15.40
CA HIS A 98 5.21 -5.07 14.29
C HIS A 98 4.60 -4.63 12.96
N LEU A 99 5.34 -3.92 12.11
CA LEU A 99 4.84 -3.44 10.81
C LEU A 99 4.86 -4.52 9.70
N GLY A 100 5.53 -5.63 9.91
CA GLY A 100 5.71 -6.68 8.89
C GLY A 100 4.59 -7.72 8.78
N GLY A 101 3.37 -7.44 9.20
CA GLY A 101 2.21 -8.32 9.03
C GLY A 101 2.16 -9.52 9.99
N ARG A 102 3.14 -9.68 10.89
CA ARG A 102 3.19 -10.82 11.82
C ARG A 102 3.88 -10.49 13.13
N ILE A 103 3.47 -11.18 14.18
CA ILE A 103 4.06 -11.10 15.51
C ILE A 103 5.02 -12.31 15.70
N PRO A 104 6.30 -12.09 16.05
CA PRO A 104 7.24 -13.15 16.40
C PRO A 104 6.73 -13.99 17.58
N ALA A 105 7.24 -15.21 17.73
CA ALA A 105 6.87 -16.08 18.86
C ALA A 105 7.22 -15.43 20.20
N ARG A 106 8.40 -14.78 20.28
CA ARG A 106 8.85 -14.01 21.45
C ARG A 106 8.69 -12.52 21.13
N THR A 107 7.87 -11.85 21.90
CA THR A 107 7.66 -10.40 21.86
C THR A 107 7.22 -9.90 23.21
N SER A 108 7.56 -8.67 23.56
CA SER A 108 6.99 -7.98 24.72
C SER A 108 5.53 -7.62 24.48
N ARG A 109 4.82 -7.31 25.55
CA ARG A 109 3.43 -6.85 25.52
C ARG A 109 3.33 -5.52 26.26
N PRO A 110 2.37 -4.67 25.88
CA PRO A 110 1.36 -4.90 24.85
C PRO A 110 1.93 -4.90 23.43
N VAL A 111 1.23 -5.51 22.47
CA VAL A 111 1.72 -5.70 21.11
C VAL A 111 0.71 -5.30 20.06
N ALA A 112 1.15 -4.53 19.07
CA ALA A 112 0.40 -4.20 17.87
C ALA A 112 0.98 -4.88 16.63
N VAL A 113 0.13 -5.11 15.62
CA VAL A 113 0.53 -5.62 14.31
C VAL A 113 -0.14 -4.83 13.20
N THR A 114 0.62 -4.43 12.17
CA THR A 114 0.04 -3.90 10.92
C THR A 114 -0.31 -5.05 10.00
N VAL A 115 -1.53 -5.04 9.46
CA VAL A 115 -2.00 -5.96 8.42
C VAL A 115 -2.11 -5.15 7.12
N HIS A 116 -1.27 -5.52 6.14
CA HIS A 116 -1.26 -4.86 4.82
C HIS A 116 -2.34 -5.41 3.90
N ASP A 117 -2.57 -6.71 3.95
CA ASP A 117 -3.59 -7.44 3.20
C ASP A 117 -3.79 -8.84 3.80
N LEU A 118 -4.76 -9.56 3.26
CA LEU A 118 -4.96 -10.98 3.55
C LEU A 118 -4.70 -11.86 2.31
N GLN A 119 -3.90 -11.39 1.34
CA GLN A 119 -3.63 -12.09 0.08
C GLN A 119 -3.18 -13.54 0.29
N VAL A 120 -2.42 -13.80 1.32
CA VAL A 120 -1.96 -15.16 1.63
C VAL A 120 -3.12 -16.14 1.94
N LEU A 121 -4.28 -15.62 2.35
CA LEU A 121 -5.48 -16.42 2.63
C LEU A 121 -6.34 -16.61 1.37
N ASP A 122 -6.33 -15.64 0.45
CA ASP A 122 -7.17 -15.62 -0.75
C ASP A 122 -6.45 -16.18 -1.99
N HIS A 123 -5.16 -15.88 -2.10
CA HIS A 123 -4.31 -16.15 -3.25
C HIS A 123 -3.00 -16.81 -2.81
N SER A 124 -3.12 -17.95 -2.10
CA SER A 124 -1.95 -18.69 -1.62
C SER A 124 -1.03 -19.16 -2.76
N GLU A 125 -1.57 -19.31 -3.98
CA GLU A 125 -0.84 -19.64 -5.21
C GLU A 125 0.20 -18.58 -5.62
N ASN A 126 0.02 -17.31 -5.19
CA ASN A 126 0.99 -16.24 -5.41
C ASN A 126 2.25 -16.37 -4.54
N PHE A 127 2.27 -17.36 -3.65
CA PHE A 127 3.38 -17.60 -2.73
C PHE A 127 3.96 -18.99 -2.95
N SER A 128 5.25 -19.18 -2.65
CA SER A 128 5.76 -20.55 -2.58
C SER A 128 4.99 -21.35 -1.50
N LEU A 129 4.82 -22.65 -1.71
CA LEU A 129 4.05 -23.52 -0.79
C LEU A 129 4.44 -23.34 0.68
N VAL A 130 5.75 -23.25 0.96
CA VAL A 130 6.28 -23.06 2.32
C VAL A 130 5.91 -21.67 2.86
N LYS A 131 6.04 -20.62 2.04
CA LYS A 131 5.72 -19.23 2.44
C LYS A 131 4.21 -19.09 2.66
N GLY A 132 3.39 -19.59 1.75
CA GLY A 132 1.92 -19.57 1.85
C GLY A 132 1.43 -20.29 3.10
N ALA A 133 1.86 -21.54 3.33
CA ALA A 133 1.49 -22.33 4.51
C ALA A 133 1.92 -21.66 5.83
N TYR A 134 3.11 -21.07 5.85
CA TYR A 134 3.59 -20.34 7.04
C TYR A 134 2.78 -19.07 7.30
N LEU A 135 2.62 -18.19 6.31
CA LEU A 135 1.91 -16.92 6.48
C LEU A 135 0.41 -17.14 6.69
N GLY A 136 -0.19 -18.13 6.04
CA GLY A 136 -1.59 -18.50 6.25
C GLY A 136 -1.93 -18.91 7.69
N ARG A 137 -0.92 -19.35 8.46
CA ARG A 137 -1.05 -19.62 9.90
C ARG A 137 -0.56 -18.46 10.78
N ALA A 138 0.48 -17.77 10.34
CA ALA A 138 1.12 -16.72 11.14
C ALA A 138 0.26 -15.45 11.20
N VAL A 139 -0.40 -15.05 10.12
CA VAL A 139 -1.23 -13.84 10.09
C VAL A 139 -2.45 -13.98 11.02
N PRO A 140 -3.30 -15.01 10.92
CA PRO A 140 -4.43 -15.17 11.86
C PRO A 140 -3.98 -15.24 13.32
N ARG A 141 -2.89 -15.97 13.60
CA ARG A 141 -2.34 -16.03 14.97
C ARG A 141 -1.82 -14.69 15.46
N SER A 142 -1.26 -13.88 14.58
CA SER A 142 -0.77 -12.54 14.95
C SER A 142 -1.93 -11.62 15.27
N VAL A 143 -3.00 -11.64 14.49
CA VAL A 143 -4.23 -10.88 14.76
C VAL A 143 -4.83 -11.31 16.10
N ALA A 144 -4.98 -12.62 16.36
CA ALA A 144 -5.52 -13.13 17.62
C ALA A 144 -4.67 -12.77 18.85
N ARG A 145 -3.35 -12.55 18.68
CA ARG A 145 -2.42 -12.21 19.77
C ARG A 145 -2.25 -10.70 19.97
N ALA A 146 -2.61 -9.90 18.99
CA ALA A 146 -2.43 -8.46 19.04
C ALA A 146 -3.37 -7.81 20.06
N ASP A 147 -2.86 -6.87 20.82
CA ASP A 147 -3.66 -5.97 21.65
C ASP A 147 -4.28 -4.86 20.80
N VAL A 148 -3.60 -4.47 19.71
CA VAL A 148 -4.11 -3.55 18.68
C VAL A 148 -3.73 -4.07 17.29
N VAL A 149 -4.68 -4.06 16.36
CA VAL A 149 -4.45 -4.34 14.94
C VAL A 149 -4.50 -3.04 14.15
N VAL A 150 -3.46 -2.74 13.42
CA VAL A 150 -3.41 -1.62 12.48
C VAL A 150 -3.73 -2.16 11.09
N ALA A 151 -4.78 -1.68 10.46
CA ALA A 151 -5.15 -2.01 9.08
C ALA A 151 -4.77 -0.85 8.16
N ILE A 152 -4.23 -1.15 6.97
CA ILE A 152 -3.81 -0.08 6.03
C ILE A 152 -4.97 0.53 5.24
N SER A 153 -6.16 -0.07 5.32
CA SER A 153 -7.40 0.44 4.74
C SER A 153 -8.61 -0.04 5.56
N ASP A 154 -9.74 0.64 5.41
CA ASP A 154 -10.98 0.22 6.06
C ASP A 154 -11.45 -1.14 5.54
N ALA A 155 -11.21 -1.45 4.26
CA ALA A 155 -11.52 -2.75 3.69
C ALA A 155 -10.70 -3.87 4.36
N VAL A 156 -9.39 -3.66 4.56
CA VAL A 156 -8.54 -4.62 5.30
C VAL A 156 -9.00 -4.70 6.76
N GLY A 157 -9.37 -3.59 7.37
CA GLY A 157 -9.94 -3.56 8.73
C GLY A 157 -11.20 -4.42 8.84
N ARG A 158 -12.16 -4.24 7.94
CA ARG A 158 -13.36 -5.10 7.86
C ARG A 158 -13.02 -6.57 7.69
N GLN A 159 -12.12 -6.90 6.75
CA GLN A 159 -11.69 -8.30 6.54
C GLN A 159 -11.05 -8.92 7.78
N VAL A 160 -10.25 -8.16 8.53
CA VAL A 160 -9.63 -8.62 9.78
C VAL A 160 -10.69 -8.90 10.85
N VAL A 161 -11.72 -8.07 10.97
CA VAL A 161 -12.85 -8.31 11.88
C VAL A 161 -13.67 -9.51 11.43
N ASP A 162 -14.13 -9.51 10.18
CA ASP A 162 -15.13 -10.47 9.68
C ASP A 162 -14.55 -11.89 9.52
N ARG A 163 -13.30 -11.99 9.08
CA ARG A 163 -12.66 -13.27 8.72
C ARG A 163 -11.71 -13.83 9.76
N LEU A 164 -11.09 -12.94 10.56
CA LEU A 164 -10.11 -13.36 11.58
C LEU A 164 -10.65 -13.16 13.00
N GLY A 165 -11.87 -12.62 13.16
CA GLY A 165 -12.55 -12.46 14.45
C GLY A 165 -11.87 -11.45 15.38
N ALA A 166 -11.18 -10.44 14.82
CA ALA A 166 -10.62 -9.38 15.64
C ALA A 166 -11.73 -8.54 16.27
N ASP A 167 -11.51 -8.09 17.49
CA ASP A 167 -12.38 -7.14 18.17
C ASP A 167 -12.34 -5.78 17.43
N PRO A 168 -13.47 -5.27 16.91
CA PRO A 168 -13.51 -4.00 16.19
C PRO A 168 -12.91 -2.84 16.97
N ASP A 169 -13.06 -2.81 18.32
CA ASP A 169 -12.53 -1.76 19.17
C ASP A 169 -10.99 -1.76 19.24
N ARG A 170 -10.35 -2.83 18.79
CA ARG A 170 -8.89 -2.98 18.71
C ARG A 170 -8.34 -2.83 17.30
N VAL A 171 -9.19 -2.60 16.30
CA VAL A 171 -8.78 -2.38 14.91
C VAL A 171 -8.75 -0.89 14.62
N VAL A 172 -7.58 -0.39 14.23
CA VAL A 172 -7.38 1.02 13.88
C VAL A 172 -6.91 1.10 12.43
N THR A 173 -7.66 1.80 11.58
CA THR A 173 -7.23 2.09 10.21
C THR A 173 -6.20 3.22 10.22
N VAL A 174 -5.01 2.93 9.67
CA VAL A 174 -3.95 3.90 9.37
C VAL A 174 -3.73 3.87 7.86
N SER A 175 -4.49 4.67 7.15
CA SER A 175 -4.49 4.71 5.69
C SER A 175 -3.21 5.31 5.13
N VAL A 176 -2.92 4.97 3.87
CA VAL A 176 -1.90 5.69 3.08
C VAL A 176 -2.36 7.12 2.83
N GLY A 177 -1.44 8.07 2.89
CA GLY A 177 -1.65 9.46 2.53
C GLY A 177 -0.94 9.84 1.23
N VAL A 178 -1.16 11.07 0.78
CA VAL A 178 -0.43 11.70 -0.32
C VAL A 178 0.32 12.94 0.16
N GLU A 179 1.47 13.22 -0.44
CA GLU A 179 2.30 14.39 -0.09
C GLU A 179 1.74 15.68 -0.67
N THR A 180 1.31 15.62 -1.92
CA THR A 180 0.87 16.79 -2.68
C THR A 180 -0.39 16.44 -3.44
N VAL A 181 -1.35 17.34 -3.39
CA VAL A 181 -2.60 17.23 -4.15
C VAL A 181 -2.62 18.37 -5.16
N ALA A 182 -2.88 18.06 -6.42
CA ALA A 182 -2.99 19.05 -7.48
C ALA A 182 -4.08 20.09 -7.17
N SER A 183 -3.88 21.31 -7.62
CA SER A 183 -4.88 22.38 -7.44
C SER A 183 -6.09 22.24 -8.34
N ALA A 184 -5.89 21.61 -9.53
CA ALA A 184 -6.89 21.39 -10.56
C ALA A 184 -6.66 20.03 -11.25
N PRO A 185 -7.68 19.50 -11.96
CA PRO A 185 -7.52 18.32 -12.81
C PRO A 185 -6.38 18.46 -13.82
N SER A 186 -5.69 17.36 -14.11
CA SER A 186 -4.67 17.32 -15.17
C SER A 186 -5.30 17.51 -16.54
N VAL A 187 -4.63 18.28 -17.38
CA VAL A 187 -5.01 18.50 -18.78
C VAL A 187 -3.77 18.30 -19.64
N PRO A 188 -3.43 17.05 -20.00
CA PRO A 188 -2.28 16.76 -20.82
C PRO A 188 -2.40 17.41 -22.22
N ALA A 189 -1.26 17.83 -22.76
CA ALA A 189 -1.17 18.42 -24.10
C ALA A 189 -0.68 17.41 -25.16
N GLY A 190 -0.28 16.21 -24.73
CA GLY A 190 0.24 15.15 -25.59
C GLY A 190 -0.85 14.27 -26.23
N PRO A 191 -0.46 13.18 -26.89
CA PRO A 191 -1.39 12.19 -27.40
C PRO A 191 -2.17 11.54 -26.23
N PRO A 192 -3.44 11.14 -26.46
CA PRO A 192 -4.25 10.51 -25.41
C PRO A 192 -3.54 9.31 -24.80
N THR A 193 -3.33 9.33 -23.49
CA THR A 193 -2.49 8.35 -22.81
C THR A 193 -3.24 7.65 -21.67
N VAL A 194 -3.29 6.31 -21.75
CA VAL A 194 -3.73 5.44 -20.67
C VAL A 194 -2.49 4.93 -19.95
N LEU A 195 -2.42 5.14 -18.64
CA LEU A 195 -1.30 4.71 -17.81
C LEU A 195 -1.74 3.59 -16.84
N TYR A 196 -0.90 2.56 -16.68
CA TYR A 196 -1.05 1.56 -15.63
C TYR A 196 0.27 1.31 -14.90
N PRO A 197 0.47 1.86 -13.70
CA PRO A 197 1.68 1.69 -12.91
C PRO A 197 1.55 0.50 -11.96
N ALA A 198 1.88 -0.71 -12.43
CA ALA A 198 1.87 -1.92 -11.63
C ALA A 198 2.90 -2.95 -12.10
N ALA A 199 3.47 -3.73 -11.16
CA ALA A 199 4.28 -4.89 -11.52
C ALA A 199 3.40 -6.01 -12.13
N THR A 200 3.95 -6.81 -13.04
CA THR A 200 3.22 -7.82 -13.81
C THR A 200 2.94 -9.09 -13.01
N TYR A 201 2.19 -8.96 -11.91
CA TYR A 201 1.65 -10.11 -11.20
C TYR A 201 0.27 -10.53 -11.77
N PRO A 202 -0.14 -11.81 -11.64
CA PRO A 202 -1.42 -12.30 -12.20
C PRO A 202 -2.63 -11.48 -11.73
N HIS A 203 -2.72 -11.15 -10.45
CA HIS A 203 -3.80 -10.35 -9.88
C HIS A 203 -3.83 -8.89 -10.35
N LYS A 204 -2.77 -8.41 -11.00
CA LYS A 204 -2.75 -7.05 -11.59
C LYS A 204 -3.46 -6.98 -12.94
N ASN A 205 -3.79 -8.12 -13.54
CA ASN A 205 -4.72 -8.25 -14.67
C ASN A 205 -4.36 -7.40 -15.92
N HIS A 206 -3.06 -7.29 -16.22
CA HIS A 206 -2.56 -6.50 -17.37
C HIS A 206 -3.14 -6.97 -18.70
N CYS A 207 -3.36 -8.30 -18.86
CA CYS A 207 -3.89 -8.85 -20.12
C CYS A 207 -5.28 -8.31 -20.46
N LEU A 208 -6.15 -8.11 -19.45
CA LEU A 208 -7.45 -7.48 -19.64
C LEU A 208 -7.31 -6.06 -20.17
N LEU A 209 -6.38 -5.28 -19.60
CA LEU A 209 -6.19 -3.89 -20.03
C LEU A 209 -5.60 -3.80 -21.44
N VAL A 210 -4.66 -4.69 -21.80
CA VAL A 210 -4.14 -4.79 -23.16
C VAL A 210 -5.27 -5.09 -24.15
N GLU A 211 -6.13 -6.07 -23.86
CA GLU A 211 -7.28 -6.40 -24.70
C GLU A 211 -8.27 -5.23 -24.81
N ALA A 212 -8.62 -4.58 -23.70
CA ALA A 212 -9.52 -3.43 -23.67
C ALA A 212 -8.96 -2.26 -24.48
N PHE A 213 -7.68 -1.95 -24.31
CA PHE A 213 -7.01 -0.89 -25.06
C PHE A 213 -6.95 -1.20 -26.55
N ASP A 214 -6.63 -2.43 -26.96
CA ASP A 214 -6.54 -2.83 -28.37
C ASP A 214 -7.89 -2.61 -29.11
N ARG A 215 -9.02 -2.90 -28.43
CA ARG A 215 -10.37 -2.62 -28.97
C ARG A 215 -10.66 -1.13 -29.17
N VAL A 216 -10.09 -0.27 -28.31
CA VAL A 216 -10.30 1.19 -28.36
C VAL A 216 -9.34 1.86 -29.33
N ALA A 217 -8.15 1.35 -29.47
CA ALA A 217 -7.07 1.91 -30.26
C ALA A 217 -7.43 2.13 -31.74
N ALA A 218 -8.34 1.32 -32.29
CA ALA A 218 -8.84 1.53 -33.65
C ALA A 218 -9.60 2.86 -33.85
N ARG A 219 -10.32 3.32 -32.81
CA ARG A 219 -11.08 4.57 -32.83
C ARG A 219 -10.28 5.79 -32.41
N HIS A 220 -9.17 5.57 -31.69
CA HIS A 220 -8.27 6.62 -31.19
C HIS A 220 -6.85 6.39 -31.74
N PRO A 221 -6.56 6.80 -33.01
CA PRO A 221 -5.32 6.44 -33.70
C PRO A 221 -4.04 6.94 -33.02
N ASP A 222 -4.13 8.04 -32.25
CA ASP A 222 -3.00 8.64 -31.53
C ASP A 222 -2.88 8.14 -30.08
N ALA A 223 -3.86 7.35 -29.58
CA ALA A 223 -3.86 6.87 -28.19
C ALA A 223 -2.73 5.89 -27.94
N ARG A 224 -2.16 5.95 -26.73
CA ARG A 224 -1.10 5.07 -26.23
C ARG A 224 -1.49 4.43 -24.91
N LEU A 225 -1.01 3.21 -24.68
CA LEU A 225 -1.06 2.53 -23.39
C LEU A 225 0.36 2.41 -22.86
N ILE A 226 0.59 2.92 -21.65
CA ILE A 226 1.88 2.83 -20.95
C ILE A 226 1.73 1.92 -19.75
N LEU A 227 2.47 0.80 -19.75
CA LEU A 227 2.54 -0.17 -18.66
C LEU A 227 3.88 -0.01 -17.96
N THR A 228 3.90 0.55 -16.74
CA THR A 228 5.12 0.69 -15.94
C THR A 228 5.11 -0.28 -14.77
N GLY A 229 6.29 -0.56 -14.20
CA GLY A 229 6.42 -1.41 -13.02
C GLY A 229 7.37 -2.59 -13.23
N GLY A 230 7.76 -3.23 -12.14
CA GLY A 230 8.69 -4.35 -12.16
C GLY A 230 8.13 -5.60 -12.84
N GLN A 231 9.02 -6.51 -13.24
CA GLN A 231 8.63 -7.83 -13.74
C GLN A 231 8.10 -8.71 -12.61
N GLY A 232 6.98 -9.35 -12.85
CA GLY A 232 6.34 -10.32 -11.98
C GLY A 232 6.08 -11.65 -12.69
N ALA A 233 5.36 -12.56 -12.02
CA ALA A 233 5.12 -13.90 -12.53
C ALA A 233 4.29 -13.94 -13.83
N ALA A 234 3.52 -12.91 -14.16
CA ALA A 234 2.74 -12.81 -15.38
C ALA A 234 3.46 -12.08 -16.53
N GLU A 235 4.75 -11.71 -16.40
CA GLU A 235 5.47 -10.95 -17.42
C GLU A 235 5.40 -11.59 -18.82
N ALA A 236 5.59 -12.92 -18.90
CA ALA A 236 5.53 -13.64 -20.16
C ALA A 236 4.12 -13.63 -20.79
N ASP A 237 3.07 -13.66 -19.96
CA ASP A 237 1.69 -13.59 -20.43
C ASP A 237 1.35 -12.21 -20.95
N VAL A 238 1.80 -11.17 -20.25
CA VAL A 238 1.64 -9.76 -20.67
C VAL A 238 2.38 -9.51 -21.98
N ALA A 239 3.62 -9.99 -22.11
CA ALA A 239 4.39 -9.84 -23.35
C ALA A 239 3.68 -10.54 -24.55
N ARG A 240 3.09 -11.72 -24.33
CA ARG A 240 2.31 -12.41 -25.36
C ARG A 240 1.04 -11.64 -25.72
N ALA A 241 0.32 -11.12 -24.72
CA ALA A 241 -0.87 -10.32 -24.95
C ALA A 241 -0.56 -9.07 -25.81
N ILE A 242 0.53 -8.37 -25.49
CA ILE A 242 0.98 -7.21 -26.28
C ILE A 242 1.35 -7.64 -27.70
N ALA A 243 2.14 -8.70 -27.86
CA ALA A 243 2.57 -9.16 -29.19
C ALA A 243 1.41 -9.64 -30.09
N SER A 244 0.30 -10.08 -29.48
CA SER A 244 -0.91 -10.53 -30.20
C SER A 244 -1.91 -9.41 -30.47
N ALA A 245 -1.73 -8.22 -29.90
CA ALA A 245 -2.60 -7.06 -30.12
C ALA A 245 -2.41 -6.49 -31.54
N GLU A 246 -3.50 -6.10 -32.19
CA GLU A 246 -3.47 -5.47 -33.51
C GLU A 246 -2.70 -4.14 -33.46
N HIS A 247 -2.81 -3.43 -32.35
CA HIS A 247 -2.18 -2.12 -32.14
C HIS A 247 -0.96 -2.18 -31.19
N ALA A 248 -0.22 -3.30 -31.19
CA ALA A 248 0.95 -3.56 -30.32
C ALA A 248 1.96 -2.38 -30.33
N GLY A 249 2.18 -1.71 -31.47
CA GLY A 249 3.10 -0.57 -31.59
C GLY A 249 2.70 0.69 -30.79
N ARG A 250 1.53 0.68 -30.15
CA ARG A 250 1.03 1.77 -29.31
C ARG A 250 0.95 1.37 -27.82
N ILE A 251 1.49 0.21 -27.47
CA ILE A 251 1.56 -0.31 -26.08
C ILE A 251 3.01 -0.33 -25.66
N ASP A 252 3.36 0.55 -24.74
CA ASP A 252 4.71 0.70 -24.22
C ASP A 252 4.86 -0.03 -22.88
N ARG A 253 5.72 -1.05 -22.80
CA ARG A 253 6.10 -1.74 -21.55
C ARG A 253 7.47 -1.22 -21.08
N THR A 254 7.49 -0.25 -20.15
CA THR A 254 8.71 0.46 -19.76
C THR A 254 9.56 -0.30 -18.72
N GLY A 255 8.97 -1.26 -18.01
CA GLY A 255 9.62 -1.86 -16.85
C GLY A 255 9.58 -0.94 -15.63
N ARG A 256 10.45 -1.19 -14.64
CA ARG A 256 10.58 -0.34 -13.45
C ARG A 256 11.17 1.02 -13.85
N ILE A 257 10.55 2.08 -13.41
CA ILE A 257 10.95 3.46 -13.66
C ILE A 257 11.22 4.18 -12.33
N SER A 258 11.87 5.34 -12.38
CA SER A 258 12.08 6.18 -11.21
C SER A 258 10.80 6.86 -10.73
N VAL A 259 10.77 7.31 -9.49
CA VAL A 259 9.64 8.10 -8.93
C VAL A 259 9.41 9.38 -9.74
N ALA A 260 10.49 10.03 -10.19
CA ALA A 260 10.40 11.23 -11.03
C ALA A 260 9.80 10.93 -12.42
N ASP A 261 10.13 9.77 -13.00
CA ASP A 261 9.54 9.33 -14.27
C ASP A 261 8.07 8.98 -14.12
N LEU A 262 7.69 8.32 -13.01
CA LEU A 262 6.29 8.03 -12.72
C LEU A 262 5.48 9.33 -12.56
N ALA A 263 6.02 10.32 -11.85
CA ALA A 263 5.37 11.62 -11.72
C ALA A 263 5.15 12.32 -13.08
N ARG A 264 6.12 12.21 -14.02
CA ARG A 264 5.96 12.71 -15.38
C ARG A 264 4.88 11.95 -16.15
N HIS A 265 4.89 10.61 -16.08
CA HIS A 265 3.84 9.81 -16.73
C HIS A 265 2.45 10.09 -16.16
N LEU A 266 2.33 10.34 -14.87
CA LEU A 266 1.07 10.76 -14.25
C LEU A 266 0.61 12.14 -14.76
N ALA A 267 1.54 13.09 -14.90
CA ALA A 267 1.22 14.41 -15.44
C ALA A 267 0.77 14.38 -16.92
N ASP A 268 1.30 13.43 -17.68
CA ASP A 268 1.01 13.24 -19.11
C ASP A 268 -0.15 12.28 -19.39
N ALA A 269 -0.69 11.62 -18.34
CA ALA A 269 -1.77 10.65 -18.48
C ALA A 269 -3.15 11.32 -18.54
N ASP A 270 -3.99 10.89 -19.46
CA ASP A 270 -5.42 11.22 -19.50
C ASP A 270 -6.23 10.35 -18.56
N VAL A 271 -5.85 9.07 -18.44
CA VAL A 271 -6.54 8.07 -17.62
C VAL A 271 -5.53 7.14 -16.97
N VAL A 272 -5.67 6.89 -15.69
CA VAL A 272 -5.04 5.74 -15.03
C VAL A 272 -6.07 4.61 -14.95
N ALA A 273 -5.76 3.48 -15.59
CA ALA A 273 -6.61 2.29 -15.60
C ALA A 273 -6.02 1.23 -14.68
N PHE A 274 -6.76 0.80 -13.65
CA PHE A 274 -6.28 -0.06 -12.59
C PHE A 274 -7.15 -1.33 -12.45
N PRO A 275 -7.01 -2.32 -13.35
CA PRO A 275 -7.86 -3.52 -13.41
C PRO A 275 -7.49 -4.61 -12.40
N SER A 276 -6.72 -4.27 -11.36
CA SER A 276 -6.25 -5.23 -10.36
C SER A 276 -7.40 -5.93 -9.66
N THR A 277 -7.33 -7.25 -9.56
CA THR A 277 -8.35 -8.08 -8.90
C THR A 277 -8.13 -8.25 -7.39
N TYR A 278 -6.96 -7.82 -6.91
CA TYR A 278 -6.60 -7.88 -5.49
C TYR A 278 -5.67 -6.75 -5.09
N GLU A 279 -5.97 -6.07 -3.99
CA GLU A 279 -5.18 -4.99 -3.39
C GLU A 279 -5.33 -4.96 -1.87
N GLY A 280 -4.32 -4.43 -1.19
CA GLY A 280 -4.44 -4.04 0.21
C GLY A 280 -4.98 -2.60 0.38
N PHE A 281 -4.68 -1.73 -0.62
CA PHE A 281 -5.11 -0.33 -0.61
C PHE A 281 -5.34 0.23 -2.03
N GLY A 282 -4.32 0.28 -2.87
CA GLY A 282 -4.35 0.92 -4.19
C GLY A 282 -3.56 2.25 -4.21
N ILE A 283 -2.32 2.24 -3.71
CA ILE A 283 -1.44 3.41 -3.68
C ILE A 283 -1.40 4.14 -5.04
N PRO A 284 -1.18 3.46 -6.18
CA PRO A 284 -1.12 4.14 -7.47
C PRO A 284 -2.43 4.83 -7.88
N VAL A 285 -3.57 4.30 -7.44
CA VAL A 285 -4.88 4.94 -7.66
C VAL A 285 -4.96 6.25 -6.88
N LEU A 286 -4.58 6.24 -5.59
CA LEU A 286 -4.56 7.44 -4.78
C LEU A 286 -3.58 8.49 -5.33
N GLU A 287 -2.40 8.07 -5.81
CA GLU A 287 -1.42 8.97 -6.44
C GLU A 287 -1.98 9.61 -7.72
N ALA A 288 -2.66 8.84 -8.57
CA ALA A 288 -3.33 9.36 -9.77
C ALA A 288 -4.45 10.35 -9.43
N MET A 289 -5.29 10.02 -8.43
CA MET A 289 -6.34 10.91 -7.92
C MET A 289 -5.74 12.23 -7.42
N ALA A 290 -4.66 12.18 -6.66
CA ALA A 290 -3.97 13.35 -6.12
C ALA A 290 -3.29 14.19 -7.21
N ALA A 291 -2.83 13.56 -8.29
CA ALA A 291 -2.32 14.23 -9.47
C ALA A 291 -3.42 14.86 -10.35
N GLY A 292 -4.70 14.64 -10.01
CA GLY A 292 -5.83 15.16 -10.78
C GLY A 292 -6.08 14.42 -12.09
N VAL A 293 -5.71 13.14 -12.16
CA VAL A 293 -5.92 12.27 -13.32
C VAL A 293 -7.20 11.47 -13.14
N ALA A 294 -7.98 11.30 -14.21
CA ALA A 294 -9.14 10.42 -14.20
C ALA A 294 -8.70 8.96 -13.95
N VAL A 295 -9.42 8.23 -13.11
CA VAL A 295 -9.09 6.84 -12.79
C VAL A 295 -10.24 5.90 -13.13
N LEU A 296 -9.90 4.70 -13.61
CA LEU A 296 -10.78 3.54 -13.71
C LEU A 296 -10.21 2.44 -12.82
N VAL A 297 -11.04 1.82 -12.00
CA VAL A 297 -10.61 0.78 -11.06
C VAL A 297 -11.49 -0.45 -11.16
N ALA A 298 -10.92 -1.62 -10.83
CA ALA A 298 -11.71 -2.84 -10.73
C ALA A 298 -12.54 -2.84 -9.43
N ASP A 299 -13.77 -3.35 -9.52
CA ASP A 299 -14.65 -3.62 -8.39
C ASP A 299 -14.04 -4.66 -7.41
N GLY A 300 -14.64 -4.76 -6.22
CA GLY A 300 -14.26 -5.77 -5.23
C GLY A 300 -12.88 -5.56 -4.58
N THR A 301 -12.20 -4.45 -4.85
CA THR A 301 -10.88 -4.13 -4.26
C THR A 301 -10.94 -2.88 -3.38
N PRO A 302 -10.04 -2.73 -2.40
CA PRO A 302 -9.93 -1.48 -1.62
C PRO A 302 -9.66 -0.24 -2.48
N ALA A 303 -9.10 -0.41 -3.67
CA ALA A 303 -8.90 0.70 -4.61
C ALA A 303 -10.24 1.27 -5.09
N ALA A 304 -11.29 0.46 -5.22
CA ALA A 304 -12.63 0.93 -5.56
C ALA A 304 -13.24 1.82 -4.46
N ASP A 305 -12.94 1.54 -3.19
CA ASP A 305 -13.40 2.36 -2.05
C ASP A 305 -12.77 3.78 -2.05
N LEU A 306 -11.71 4.00 -2.82
CA LEU A 306 -11.08 5.32 -2.98
C LEU A 306 -11.86 6.20 -3.93
N VAL A 307 -12.53 5.61 -4.94
CA VAL A 307 -13.09 6.31 -6.09
C VAL A 307 -14.58 6.59 -5.86
N PRO A 308 -15.01 7.86 -5.79
CA PRO A 308 -16.41 8.20 -5.60
C PRO A 308 -17.21 7.97 -6.89
N GLY A 309 -18.34 7.30 -6.75
CA GLY A 309 -19.26 7.00 -7.87
C GLY A 309 -18.99 5.65 -8.52
N CYS A 310 -20.02 5.11 -9.19
CA CYS A 310 -19.96 3.77 -9.79
C CYS A 310 -19.50 3.76 -11.25
N ASP A 311 -19.43 4.91 -11.91
CA ASP A 311 -19.08 5.05 -13.33
C ASP A 311 -17.58 4.83 -13.65
N ALA A 312 -16.75 4.85 -12.62
CA ALA A 312 -15.31 4.59 -12.72
C ALA A 312 -14.90 3.23 -12.10
N VAL A 313 -15.88 2.46 -11.59
CA VAL A 313 -15.66 1.14 -10.98
C VAL A 313 -16.23 0.07 -11.91
N LEU A 314 -15.37 -0.83 -12.39
CA LEU A 314 -15.68 -1.77 -13.46
C LEU A 314 -15.41 -3.21 -13.03
N SER A 315 -16.15 -4.16 -13.60
CA SER A 315 -15.85 -5.57 -13.35
C SER A 315 -14.48 -5.96 -13.87
N ALA A 316 -13.69 -6.62 -13.03
CA ALA A 316 -12.34 -7.09 -13.38
C ALA A 316 -12.33 -8.24 -14.41
N GLY A 317 -13.49 -8.78 -14.78
CA GLY A 317 -13.65 -9.86 -15.75
C GLY A 317 -14.24 -9.43 -17.10
N ASP A 318 -14.49 -8.14 -17.31
CA ASP A 318 -15.20 -7.66 -18.52
C ASP A 318 -14.35 -6.67 -19.35
N PRO A 319 -13.49 -7.17 -20.27
CA PRO A 319 -12.71 -6.30 -21.14
C PRO A 319 -13.54 -5.35 -22.02
N ALA A 320 -14.81 -5.71 -22.30
CA ALA A 320 -15.66 -4.86 -23.12
C ALA A 320 -16.13 -3.62 -22.34
N ALA A 321 -16.51 -3.78 -21.05
CA ALA A 321 -16.83 -2.66 -20.19
C ALA A 321 -15.63 -1.71 -19.99
N TRP A 322 -14.41 -2.26 -19.85
CA TRP A 322 -13.18 -1.45 -19.78
C TRP A 322 -12.93 -0.69 -21.07
N ALA A 323 -13.12 -1.35 -22.22
CA ALA A 323 -12.98 -0.70 -23.54
C ALA A 323 -13.99 0.45 -23.71
N GLU A 324 -15.27 0.24 -23.34
CA GLU A 324 -16.30 1.27 -23.41
C GLU A 324 -15.98 2.47 -22.50
N ALA A 325 -15.54 2.22 -21.26
CA ALA A 325 -15.17 3.28 -20.33
C ALA A 325 -13.95 4.07 -20.83
N LEU A 326 -12.92 3.39 -21.34
CA LEU A 326 -11.74 4.02 -21.95
C LEU A 326 -12.13 4.85 -23.16
N ASP A 327 -12.96 4.31 -24.08
CA ASP A 327 -13.45 5.02 -25.26
C ASP A 327 -14.13 6.34 -24.88
N ARG A 328 -15.03 6.28 -23.91
CA ARG A 328 -15.75 7.47 -23.41
C ARG A 328 -14.79 8.51 -22.84
N LEU A 329 -13.82 8.10 -22.00
CA LEU A 329 -12.87 9.03 -21.38
C LEU A 329 -11.87 9.61 -22.39
N LEU A 330 -11.51 8.88 -23.45
CA LEU A 330 -10.61 9.36 -24.49
C LEU A 330 -11.33 10.29 -25.48
N ALA A 331 -12.61 10.02 -25.78
CA ALA A 331 -13.42 10.82 -26.71
C ALA A 331 -13.98 12.10 -26.08
N ASP A 332 -14.42 12.03 -24.80
CA ASP A 332 -15.12 13.12 -24.12
C ASP A 332 -14.23 13.74 -23.02
N ARG A 333 -13.61 14.88 -23.40
CA ARG A 333 -12.74 15.65 -22.49
C ARG A 333 -13.49 16.19 -21.27
N ASP A 334 -14.74 16.62 -21.45
CA ASP A 334 -15.50 17.25 -20.36
C ASP A 334 -15.89 16.17 -19.34
N HIS A 335 -16.31 14.99 -19.79
CA HIS A 335 -16.57 13.84 -18.94
C HIS A 335 -15.30 13.40 -18.19
N ARG A 336 -14.17 13.29 -18.86
CA ARG A 336 -12.86 12.97 -18.26
C ARG A 336 -12.47 14.00 -17.20
N THR A 337 -12.59 15.30 -17.49
CA THR A 337 -12.27 16.37 -16.55
C THR A 337 -13.20 16.36 -15.34
N ALA A 338 -14.48 16.09 -15.52
CA ALA A 338 -15.44 15.95 -14.43
C ALA A 338 -15.10 14.77 -13.50
N LEU A 339 -14.73 13.62 -14.07
CA LEU A 339 -14.26 12.47 -13.29
C LEU A 339 -12.98 12.81 -12.53
N ALA A 340 -11.99 13.41 -13.20
CA ALA A 340 -10.73 13.83 -12.59
C ALA A 340 -10.95 14.81 -11.43
N ALA A 341 -11.85 15.80 -11.58
CA ALA A 341 -12.19 16.73 -10.51
C ALA A 341 -12.84 16.04 -9.30
N ARG A 342 -13.71 15.06 -9.55
CA ARG A 342 -14.38 14.28 -8.50
C ARG A 342 -13.41 13.44 -7.68
N VAL A 343 -12.49 12.71 -8.35
CA VAL A 343 -11.51 11.87 -7.67
C VAL A 343 -10.43 12.71 -6.98
N LEU A 344 -10.03 13.84 -7.56
CA LEU A 344 -9.11 14.80 -6.94
C LEU A 344 -9.69 15.36 -5.64
N ALA A 345 -10.97 15.70 -5.60
CA ALA A 345 -11.64 16.15 -4.38
C ALA A 345 -11.60 15.09 -3.28
N ALA A 346 -11.80 13.80 -3.65
CA ALA A 346 -11.74 12.69 -2.71
C ALA A 346 -10.32 12.39 -2.18
N ALA A 347 -9.28 12.78 -2.92
CA ALA A 347 -7.88 12.61 -2.47
C ALA A 347 -7.45 13.65 -1.43
N ARG A 348 -8.10 14.82 -1.36
CA ARG A 348 -7.67 15.95 -0.51
C ARG A 348 -7.62 15.63 0.97
N ASP A 349 -8.54 14.80 1.45
CA ASP A 349 -8.63 14.44 2.88
C ASP A 349 -7.69 13.27 3.24
N ARG A 350 -7.02 12.68 2.26
CA ARG A 350 -6.12 11.54 2.44
C ARG A 350 -4.67 12.01 2.56
N THR A 351 -4.35 12.64 3.68
CA THR A 351 -3.02 13.22 3.92
C THR A 351 -2.16 12.34 4.81
N TRP A 352 -0.85 12.46 4.70
CA TRP A 352 0.08 11.81 5.61
C TRP A 352 -0.04 12.32 7.05
N GLU A 353 -0.50 13.56 7.24
CA GLU A 353 -0.82 14.10 8.57
C GLU A 353 -1.97 13.31 9.22
N ALA A 354 -3.03 13.03 8.47
CA ALA A 354 -4.13 12.18 8.93
C ALA A 354 -3.67 10.76 9.27
N SER A 355 -2.75 10.21 8.46
CA SER A 355 -2.12 8.90 8.72
C SER A 355 -1.30 8.92 10.01
N ALA A 356 -0.51 9.96 10.25
CA ALA A 356 0.27 10.12 11.48
C ALA A 356 -0.62 10.24 12.72
N ALA A 357 -1.70 11.00 12.64
CA ALA A 357 -2.68 11.11 13.71
C ALA A 357 -3.40 9.78 14.00
N ALA A 358 -3.69 8.99 12.96
CA ALA A 358 -4.27 7.66 13.11
C ALA A 358 -3.27 6.68 13.76
N LEU A 359 -2.00 6.73 13.38
CA LEU A 359 -0.93 5.93 14.00
C LEU A 359 -0.74 6.30 15.47
N GLU A 360 -0.79 7.59 15.81
CA GLU A 360 -0.77 8.04 17.20
C GLU A 360 -1.94 7.44 18.00
N ARG A 361 -3.16 7.49 17.46
CA ARG A 361 -4.32 6.89 18.13
C ARG A 361 -4.11 5.39 18.38
N ALA A 362 -3.60 4.65 17.39
CA ALA A 362 -3.29 3.22 17.54
C ALA A 362 -2.27 2.97 18.66
N TRP A 363 -1.21 3.78 18.75
CA TRP A 363 -0.21 3.63 19.80
C TRP A 363 -0.72 4.07 21.18
N ARG A 364 -1.55 5.08 21.27
CA ARG A 364 -2.20 5.46 22.54
C ARG A 364 -3.15 4.37 23.03
N LEU A 365 -3.93 3.75 22.14
CA LEU A 365 -4.77 2.60 22.47
C LEU A 365 -3.93 1.42 22.97
N LEU A 366 -2.82 1.14 22.28
CA LEU A 366 -1.88 0.09 22.70
C LEU A 366 -1.32 0.33 24.11
N LEU A 367 -0.93 1.56 24.41
CA LEU A 367 -0.33 1.93 25.69
C LEU A 367 -1.37 2.01 26.82
N ALA A 368 -2.61 2.38 26.53
CA ALA A 368 -3.70 2.40 27.52
C ALA A 368 -4.03 0.98 28.03
N GLY A 369 -3.93 -0.04 27.17
CA GLY A 369 -4.07 -1.44 27.56
C GLY A 369 -2.97 -1.96 28.50
N SER A 370 -1.89 -1.18 28.69
CA SER A 370 -0.78 -1.51 29.59
C SER A 370 -0.99 -1.04 31.03
N ALA A 371 -1.98 -0.18 31.28
CA ALA A 371 -2.26 0.26 32.65
C ALA A 371 -2.66 -0.96 33.49
N PRO A 372 -2.04 -1.22 34.64
CA PRO A 372 -2.45 -2.29 35.49
C PRO A 372 -3.92 -2.03 35.85
N THR A 373 -4.82 -2.91 35.39
CA THR A 373 -6.17 -2.96 35.95
C THR A 373 -6.01 -3.22 37.42
N GLY A 374 -6.12 -2.16 38.21
CA GLY A 374 -6.20 -2.27 39.65
C GLY A 374 -7.40 -3.16 40.00
N ARG A 375 -7.20 -4.46 40.06
CA ARG A 375 -8.12 -5.32 40.76
C ARG A 375 -7.93 -4.97 42.23
N GLY A 376 -8.85 -4.12 42.72
CA GLY A 376 -9.01 -3.90 44.13
C GLY A 376 -9.16 -5.25 44.83
N MET A 377 -8.40 -5.37 45.90
CA MET A 377 -8.55 -6.40 46.89
C MET A 377 -9.94 -6.31 47.56
#